data_15a919fc4e9a50cf080e78674c5fb1a7
#
_entry.id   15a919fc4e9a50cf080e78674c5fb1a7
#
_cell.length_a   1.000
_cell.length_b   1.000
_cell.length_c   1.000
_cell.angle_alpha   90.00
_cell.angle_beta   90.00
_cell.angle_gamma   90.00
#
_symmetry.space_group_name_H-M   'P 1'
#
loop_
_entity.id
_entity.type
_entity.pdbx_description
1 polymer ?
#
loop_
_entity_poly.entity_id
_entity_poly.type
_entity_poly.pdbx_seq_one_letter_code
_entity_poly.pdbx_strand_id
1 'polypeptide(L)'
;MKIKIFNKTTKVASASMLVASCLLAGTAFAKDTVKVGVVSFLTGPAAGVFGVPAKQGAQIVIDAINNGTMPAPYNKQGFAGAKMNPIFSDESGGGTKQVGLFRDFVEKQKVDAMIGYISSGNCMAIGPIADELKMLTVFSTCGTPRLYEEKLRSHVFRTQANAVGDSLAAARYITDMYRNEKNYTGINQNYAWGQDSYKFFELGMKQMSPDSKGSDKPQFPKLFVGQYGTEISALSLDKAKVVHSSFWDGDIEAFTLQAMVRGFFQKKIFVSSVGGSAVDALDKKFPDGIVMGTRGNVGLLARDDKSPLNVWFIKEYKKRFNALPLGPSYQYARSILAYKFAMDKAMAKAGSFPTQDQVIAAMKNIKFKSFTETISMARGGGHQAVHSVGYGLTKYNKKGKTPGAEKVKMYGPECIYPPAGTKSEDWINAGMPGAKCN
;
A
#
# COMPACT_ATOMS: atom_id res chain seq x y z
N MET A 1 -84.76 68.14 -25.22
CA MET A 1 -83.32 68.12 -25.50
C MET A 1 -82.73 66.97 -24.74
N LYS A 2 -82.48 65.87 -25.43
CA LYS A 2 -81.98 64.58 -24.83
C LYS A 2 -80.59 64.39 -25.32
N ILE A 3 -79.61 64.40 -24.40
CA ILE A 3 -78.24 64.09 -24.70
C ILE A 3 -78.03 62.58 -24.52
N LYS A 4 -77.53 61.89 -25.56
CA LYS A 4 -77.15 60.51 -25.55
C LYS A 4 -75.67 60.45 -25.10
N ILE A 5 -75.42 59.71 -24.05
CA ILE A 5 -74.04 59.38 -23.58
C ILE A 5 -73.67 58.04 -24.24
N PHE A 6 -72.60 58.07 -25.02
CA PHE A 6 -72.00 56.88 -25.60
C PHE A 6 -70.97 56.26 -24.59
N ASN A 7 -71.24 55.04 -24.14
CA ASN A 7 -70.27 54.26 -23.37
C ASN A 7 -69.33 53.52 -24.33
N LYS A 8 -68.05 53.84 -24.33
CA LYS A 8 -66.99 53.06 -24.98
C LYS A 8 -66.44 52.11 -23.96
N THR A 9 -66.68 50.79 -24.13
CA THR A 9 -66.07 49.73 -23.43
C THR A 9 -64.67 49.47 -24.02
N THR A 10 -63.64 49.83 -23.24
CA THR A 10 -62.26 49.52 -23.56
C THR A 10 -61.95 48.07 -23.14
N LYS A 11 -61.70 47.21 -24.12
CA LYS A 11 -61.17 45.83 -23.87
C LYS A 11 -59.70 45.94 -23.47
N VAL A 12 -59.37 45.63 -22.21
CA VAL A 12 -58.03 45.44 -21.75
C VAL A 12 -57.59 44.06 -22.15
N ALA A 13 -56.64 43.97 -23.09
CA ALA A 13 -55.97 42.74 -23.45
C ALA A 13 -54.90 42.41 -22.37
N SER A 14 -55.15 41.36 -21.59
CA SER A 14 -54.17 40.82 -20.66
C SER A 14 -53.07 40.08 -21.45
N ALA A 15 -51.89 40.73 -21.58
CA ALA A 15 -50.71 40.10 -22.08
C ALA A 15 -50.11 39.20 -20.97
N SER A 16 -50.31 37.89 -21.08
CA SER A 16 -49.64 36.89 -20.24
C SER A 16 -48.16 36.86 -20.57
N MET A 17 -47.31 37.47 -19.70
CA MET A 17 -45.86 37.36 -19.74
C MET A 17 -45.50 35.95 -19.30
N LEU A 18 -45.19 35.05 -20.23
CA LEU A 18 -44.48 33.80 -19.95
C LEU A 18 -43.06 34.14 -19.55
N VAL A 19 -42.78 34.08 -18.26
CA VAL A 19 -41.40 34.09 -17.74
C VAL A 19 -40.81 32.72 -18.08
N ALA A 20 -40.06 32.67 -19.16
CA ALA A 20 -39.19 31.51 -19.47
C ALA A 20 -38.05 31.48 -18.43
N SER A 21 -38.25 30.70 -17.38
CA SER A 21 -37.19 30.33 -16.45
C SER A 21 -36.19 29.50 -17.23
N CYS A 22 -35.18 30.11 -17.82
CA CYS A 22 -33.97 29.41 -18.28
C CYS A 22 -33.33 28.82 -17.06
N LEU A 23 -33.60 27.52 -16.80
CA LEU A 23 -32.77 26.67 -15.99
C LEU A 23 -31.37 26.69 -16.63
N LEU A 24 -30.50 27.50 -16.10
CA LEU A 24 -29.06 27.38 -16.27
C LEU A 24 -28.70 26.02 -15.65
N ALA A 25 -28.93 24.94 -16.40
CA ALA A 25 -28.26 23.68 -16.20
C ALA A 25 -26.77 24.02 -16.40
N GLY A 26 -26.07 24.29 -15.30
CA GLY A 26 -24.65 24.45 -15.32
C GLY A 26 -24.09 23.22 -16.06
N THR A 27 -23.55 23.45 -17.24
CA THR A 27 -22.81 22.43 -17.98
C THR A 27 -21.69 22.01 -17.06
N ALA A 28 -21.87 20.86 -16.37
CA ALA A 28 -20.78 20.22 -15.65
C ALA A 28 -19.73 19.90 -16.71
N PHE A 29 -18.72 20.76 -16.81
CA PHE A 29 -17.58 20.51 -17.69
C PHE A 29 -17.02 19.15 -17.34
N ALA A 30 -17.18 18.19 -18.24
CA ALA A 30 -16.49 16.93 -18.14
C ALA A 30 -15.00 17.23 -18.15
N LYS A 31 -14.30 16.89 -17.07
CA LYS A 31 -12.85 17.03 -17.02
C LYS A 31 -12.26 15.90 -17.86
N ASP A 32 -11.51 16.26 -18.91
CA ASP A 32 -10.94 15.26 -19.84
C ASP A 32 -9.80 14.47 -19.21
N THR A 33 -9.06 15.10 -18.31
CA THR A 33 -7.85 14.51 -17.70
C THR A 33 -7.76 14.79 -16.20
N VAL A 34 -7.27 13.80 -15.46
CA VAL A 34 -6.88 13.90 -14.05
C VAL A 34 -5.37 13.82 -13.98
N LYS A 35 -4.72 14.88 -13.50
CA LYS A 35 -3.27 14.94 -13.35
C LYS A 35 -2.86 14.39 -12.00
N VAL A 36 -2.04 13.34 -11.96
CA VAL A 36 -1.66 12.67 -10.70
C VAL A 36 -0.14 12.58 -10.60
N GLY A 37 0.43 13.09 -9.50
CA GLY A 37 1.82 12.84 -9.16
C GLY A 37 1.99 11.41 -8.65
N VAL A 38 2.86 10.63 -9.29
CA VAL A 38 3.15 9.24 -8.89
C VAL A 38 4.62 9.15 -8.48
N VAL A 39 4.88 8.96 -7.18
CA VAL A 39 6.23 9.01 -6.61
C VAL A 39 6.70 7.62 -6.21
N SER A 40 7.89 7.23 -6.71
CA SER A 40 8.53 5.93 -6.41
C SER A 40 10.04 6.07 -6.56
N PHE A 41 10.83 5.19 -5.94
CA PHE A 41 12.27 5.16 -6.17
C PHE A 41 12.57 4.77 -7.62
N LEU A 42 13.12 5.69 -8.39
CA LEU A 42 13.50 5.45 -9.80
C LEU A 42 15.02 5.37 -9.96
N THR A 43 15.77 5.81 -8.94
CA THR A 43 17.23 5.75 -8.88
C THR A 43 17.71 5.24 -7.53
N GLY A 44 18.98 4.85 -7.45
CA GLY A 44 19.62 4.37 -6.22
C GLY A 44 19.25 2.95 -5.82
N PRO A 45 19.67 2.53 -4.60
CA PRO A 45 19.56 1.13 -4.13
C PRO A 45 18.13 0.61 -4.02
N ALA A 46 17.13 1.49 -3.97
CA ALA A 46 15.71 1.12 -3.85
C ALA A 46 14.96 1.11 -5.20
N ALA A 47 15.65 1.24 -6.31
CA ALA A 47 15.01 1.29 -7.62
C ALA A 47 14.75 -0.11 -8.20
N GLY A 48 15.71 -1.02 -8.07
CA GLY A 48 15.78 -2.27 -8.82
C GLY A 48 14.56 -3.18 -8.68
N VAL A 49 14.42 -3.79 -7.52
CA VAL A 49 13.34 -4.76 -7.26
C VAL A 49 12.15 -4.15 -6.50
N PHE A 50 12.17 -2.85 -6.26
CA PHE A 50 11.10 -2.18 -5.53
C PHE A 50 10.48 -1.01 -6.31
N GLY A 51 11.23 0.06 -6.54
CA GLY A 51 10.68 1.30 -7.08
C GLY A 51 10.27 1.24 -8.54
N VAL A 52 11.11 0.68 -9.42
CA VAL A 52 10.79 0.50 -10.85
C VAL A 52 9.62 -0.45 -11.05
N PRO A 53 9.59 -1.65 -10.41
CA PRO A 53 8.42 -2.52 -10.46
C PRO A 53 7.13 -1.88 -9.93
N ALA A 54 7.22 -1.03 -8.90
CA ALA A 54 6.07 -0.26 -8.40
C ALA A 54 5.50 0.68 -9.48
N LYS A 55 6.36 1.49 -10.12
CA LYS A 55 5.99 2.33 -11.27
C LYS A 55 5.35 1.50 -12.39
N GLN A 56 5.96 0.37 -12.75
CA GLN A 56 5.46 -0.52 -13.81
C GLN A 56 4.04 -1.04 -13.49
N GLY A 57 3.81 -1.45 -12.24
CA GLY A 57 2.50 -1.90 -11.79
C GLY A 57 1.43 -0.81 -11.88
N ALA A 58 1.76 0.41 -11.44
CA ALA A 58 0.87 1.56 -11.59
C ALA A 58 0.55 1.86 -13.06
N GLN A 59 1.56 1.87 -13.93
CA GLN A 59 1.41 2.17 -15.35
C GLN A 59 0.47 1.19 -16.06
N ILE A 60 0.61 -0.13 -15.80
CA ILE A 60 -0.28 -1.14 -16.38
C ILE A 60 -1.75 -0.84 -16.07
N VAL A 61 -2.05 -0.56 -14.80
CA VAL A 61 -3.42 -0.33 -14.36
C VAL A 61 -3.96 1.01 -14.87
N ILE A 62 -3.15 2.07 -14.85
CA ILE A 62 -3.52 3.38 -15.41
C ILE A 62 -3.87 3.24 -16.90
N ASP A 63 -3.02 2.60 -17.69
CA ASP A 63 -3.24 2.42 -19.12
C ASP A 63 -4.51 1.59 -19.39
N ALA A 64 -4.71 0.51 -18.65
CA ALA A 64 -5.87 -0.34 -18.82
C ALA A 64 -7.19 0.39 -18.47
N ILE A 65 -7.20 1.20 -17.40
CA ILE A 65 -8.36 2.03 -17.04
C ILE A 65 -8.60 3.12 -18.09
N ASN A 66 -7.54 3.82 -18.52
CA ASN A 66 -7.63 4.87 -19.54
C ASN A 66 -8.18 4.36 -20.89
N ASN A 67 -7.88 3.10 -21.21
CA ASN A 67 -8.31 2.47 -22.48
C ASN A 67 -9.59 1.62 -22.33
N GLY A 68 -10.17 1.51 -21.12
CA GLY A 68 -11.37 0.69 -20.88
C GLY A 68 -11.14 -0.81 -21.03
N THR A 69 -9.89 -1.28 -20.89
CA THR A 69 -9.49 -2.69 -21.04
C THR A 69 -9.28 -3.42 -19.71
N MET A 70 -9.51 -2.72 -18.59
CA MET A 70 -9.43 -3.31 -17.26
C MET A 70 -10.56 -4.33 -17.04
N PRO A 71 -10.32 -5.50 -16.44
CA PRO A 71 -11.39 -6.43 -16.08
C PRO A 71 -12.37 -5.85 -15.05
N ALA A 72 -13.56 -6.43 -14.98
CA ALA A 72 -14.53 -6.11 -13.93
C ALA A 72 -13.90 -6.30 -12.52
N PRO A 73 -14.23 -5.44 -11.55
CA PRO A 73 -15.26 -4.40 -11.58
C PRO A 73 -14.76 -3.03 -12.09
N TYR A 74 -13.58 -2.94 -12.69
CA TYR A 74 -12.93 -1.70 -13.12
C TYR A 74 -13.01 -1.44 -14.64
N ASN A 75 -13.89 -2.14 -15.33
CA ASN A 75 -14.03 -2.09 -16.78
C ASN A 75 -14.66 -0.79 -17.33
N LYS A 76 -15.15 0.10 -16.46
CA LYS A 76 -15.56 1.44 -16.86
C LYS A 76 -14.34 2.30 -17.18
N GLN A 77 -14.30 2.85 -18.39
CA GLN A 77 -13.19 3.64 -18.87
C GLN A 77 -12.97 4.92 -18.04
N GLY A 78 -11.70 5.27 -17.83
CA GLY A 78 -11.27 6.50 -17.15
C GLY A 78 -11.52 6.49 -15.64
N PHE A 79 -11.16 7.57 -15.00
CA PHE A 79 -11.36 7.89 -13.58
C PHE A 79 -12.52 8.90 -13.50
N ALA A 80 -13.68 8.46 -13.09
CA ALA A 80 -14.92 9.22 -13.28
C ALA A 80 -15.10 9.71 -14.74
N GLY A 81 -14.70 8.89 -15.73
CA GLY A 81 -14.73 9.21 -17.15
C GLY A 81 -13.49 9.94 -17.70
N ALA A 82 -12.71 10.61 -16.86
CA ALA A 82 -11.50 11.31 -17.29
C ALA A 82 -10.30 10.37 -17.44
N LYS A 83 -9.37 10.65 -18.34
CA LYS A 83 -8.11 9.92 -18.43
C LYS A 83 -7.13 10.39 -17.34
N MET A 84 -6.45 9.47 -16.67
CA MET A 84 -5.35 9.83 -15.78
C MET A 84 -4.10 10.15 -16.59
N ASN A 85 -3.52 11.32 -16.33
CA ASN A 85 -2.19 11.72 -16.80
C ASN A 85 -1.20 11.62 -15.63
N PRO A 86 -0.41 10.53 -15.50
CA PRO A 86 0.52 10.36 -14.40
C PRO A 86 1.81 11.15 -14.66
N ILE A 87 2.30 11.83 -13.63
CA ILE A 87 3.62 12.46 -13.61
C ILE A 87 4.49 11.66 -12.64
N PHE A 88 5.38 10.84 -13.18
CA PHE A 88 6.28 10.02 -12.38
C PHE A 88 7.45 10.83 -11.83
N SER A 89 7.78 10.66 -10.55
CA SER A 89 8.90 11.32 -9.88
C SER A 89 9.68 10.34 -9.00
N ASP A 90 10.98 10.66 -8.85
CA ASP A 90 11.90 9.86 -8.05
C ASP A 90 11.79 10.20 -6.55
N GLU A 91 11.59 9.17 -5.73
CA GLU A 91 11.50 9.26 -4.27
C GLU A 91 12.88 9.40 -3.59
N SER A 92 13.98 9.31 -4.31
CA SER A 92 15.33 9.41 -3.75
C SER A 92 15.62 10.79 -3.15
N GLY A 93 16.59 10.86 -2.21
CA GLY A 93 17.08 12.11 -1.62
C GLY A 93 16.45 12.49 -0.26
N GLY A 94 15.61 11.63 0.31
CA GLY A 94 15.09 11.77 1.67
C GLY A 94 13.97 12.80 1.85
N GLY A 95 13.47 12.90 3.09
CA GLY A 95 12.24 13.64 3.41
C GLY A 95 12.25 15.12 3.01
N THR A 96 13.35 15.83 3.26
CA THR A 96 13.45 17.26 2.91
C THR A 96 13.28 17.52 1.42
N LYS A 97 13.98 16.72 0.57
CA LYS A 97 13.82 16.82 -0.89
C LYS A 97 12.40 16.47 -1.32
N GLN A 98 11.82 15.43 -0.72
CA GLN A 98 10.47 14.99 -1.06
C GLN A 98 9.41 16.03 -0.68
N VAL A 99 9.56 16.75 0.44
CA VAL A 99 8.68 17.87 0.80
C VAL A 99 8.73 18.98 -0.26
N GLY A 100 9.93 19.34 -0.72
CA GLY A 100 10.06 20.33 -1.82
C GLY A 100 9.37 19.88 -3.10
N LEU A 101 9.59 18.65 -3.52
CA LEU A 101 8.95 18.07 -4.70
C LEU A 101 7.42 17.98 -4.56
N PHE A 102 6.92 17.63 -3.37
CA PHE A 102 5.48 17.58 -3.11
C PHE A 102 4.83 18.96 -3.26
N ARG A 103 5.46 20.01 -2.70
CA ARG A 103 4.99 21.40 -2.88
C ARG A 103 5.00 21.80 -4.35
N ASP A 104 6.03 21.47 -5.11
CA ASP A 104 6.10 21.74 -6.54
C ASP A 104 4.96 21.07 -7.32
N PHE A 105 4.64 19.81 -7.00
CA PHE A 105 3.49 19.11 -7.59
C PHE A 105 2.17 19.83 -7.32
N VAL A 106 1.95 20.25 -6.08
CA VAL A 106 0.69 20.89 -5.68
C VAL A 106 0.62 22.34 -6.19
N GLU A 107 1.65 23.13 -5.94
CA GLU A 107 1.63 24.58 -6.14
C GLU A 107 1.94 24.98 -7.57
N LYS A 108 2.88 24.29 -8.27
CA LYS A 108 3.30 24.65 -9.62
C LYS A 108 2.64 23.78 -10.69
N GLN A 109 2.66 22.45 -10.49
CA GLN A 109 2.11 21.53 -11.49
C GLN A 109 0.61 21.34 -11.39
N LYS A 110 -0.02 21.76 -10.25
CA LYS A 110 -1.47 21.72 -10.02
C LYS A 110 -2.04 20.30 -10.24
N VAL A 111 -1.45 19.33 -9.58
CA VAL A 111 -1.96 17.95 -9.62
C VAL A 111 -3.27 17.82 -8.86
N ASP A 112 -4.10 16.86 -9.25
CA ASP A 112 -5.40 16.56 -8.62
C ASP A 112 -5.27 15.60 -7.45
N ALA A 113 -4.21 14.79 -7.43
CA ALA A 113 -3.89 13.86 -6.33
C ALA A 113 -2.41 13.46 -6.37
N MET A 114 -1.92 12.96 -5.25
CA MET A 114 -0.61 12.34 -5.12
C MET A 114 -0.78 10.86 -4.76
N ILE A 115 -0.05 9.97 -5.45
CA ILE A 115 -0.07 8.53 -5.19
C ILE A 115 1.38 8.03 -5.11
N GLY A 116 1.67 7.12 -4.19
CA GLY A 116 3.00 6.52 -4.16
C GLY A 116 3.61 6.48 -2.77
N TYR A 117 4.90 6.75 -2.73
CA TYR A 117 5.82 6.70 -1.59
C TYR A 117 5.99 5.31 -0.97
N ILE A 118 7.25 4.93 -0.84
CA ILE A 118 7.72 3.65 -0.32
C ILE A 118 8.30 3.81 1.08
N SER A 119 9.18 4.80 1.27
CA SER A 119 9.87 5.02 2.53
C SER A 119 8.94 5.53 3.63
N SER A 120 8.92 4.84 4.78
CA SER A 120 8.18 5.30 5.96
C SER A 120 8.67 6.68 6.45
N GLY A 121 9.96 6.98 6.31
CA GLY A 121 10.51 8.31 6.62
C GLY A 121 9.93 9.40 5.72
N ASN A 122 9.84 9.15 4.41
CA ASN A 122 9.24 10.09 3.47
C ASN A 122 7.73 10.27 3.73
N CYS A 123 6.98 9.19 3.98
CA CYS A 123 5.56 9.30 4.32
C CYS A 123 5.30 10.10 5.60
N MET A 124 6.15 9.95 6.62
CA MET A 124 6.06 10.75 7.84
C MET A 124 6.35 12.24 7.60
N ALA A 125 7.27 12.55 6.69
CA ALA A 125 7.57 13.93 6.28
C ALA A 125 6.44 14.54 5.42
N ILE A 126 5.88 13.77 4.49
CA ILE A 126 4.84 14.23 3.55
C ILE A 126 3.46 14.34 4.19
N GLY A 127 3.11 13.42 5.11
CA GLY A 127 1.78 13.40 5.72
C GLY A 127 1.30 14.74 6.27
N PRO A 128 2.09 15.49 7.09
CA PRO A 128 1.75 16.84 7.55
C PRO A 128 1.54 17.83 6.41
N ILE A 129 2.38 17.78 5.39
CA ILE A 129 2.35 18.69 4.23
C ILE A 129 1.12 18.44 3.35
N ALA A 130 0.73 17.17 3.20
CA ALA A 130 -0.50 16.82 2.49
C ALA A 130 -1.75 17.39 3.17
N ASP A 131 -1.82 17.36 4.49
CA ASP A 131 -2.91 18.00 5.25
C ASP A 131 -2.85 19.54 5.18
N GLU A 132 -1.65 20.11 5.31
CA GLU A 132 -1.42 21.57 5.20
C GLU A 132 -1.93 22.12 3.85
N LEU A 133 -1.52 21.45 2.77
CA LEU A 133 -1.88 21.85 1.40
C LEU A 133 -3.24 21.29 0.94
N LYS A 134 -3.95 20.59 1.82
CA LYS A 134 -5.24 19.95 1.54
C LYS A 134 -5.20 19.07 0.28
N MET A 135 -4.11 18.33 0.08
CA MET A 135 -3.90 17.50 -1.11
C MET A 135 -4.21 16.03 -0.83
N LEU A 136 -5.19 15.48 -1.55
CA LEU A 136 -5.47 14.04 -1.52
C LEU A 136 -4.22 13.24 -1.86
N THR A 137 -3.73 12.49 -0.89
CA THR A 137 -2.52 11.70 -0.99
C THR A 137 -2.78 10.25 -0.62
N VAL A 138 -2.42 9.32 -1.50
CA VAL A 138 -2.58 7.88 -1.30
C VAL A 138 -1.22 7.22 -1.19
N PHE A 139 -0.80 6.89 0.00
CA PHE A 139 0.45 6.16 0.23
C PHE A 139 0.30 4.69 -0.18
N SER A 140 1.25 4.21 -0.97
CA SER A 140 1.19 2.90 -1.60
C SER A 140 1.91 1.81 -0.79
N THR A 141 3.00 2.14 -0.10
CA THR A 141 3.88 1.10 0.45
C THR A 141 4.37 1.35 1.86
N CYS A 142 4.64 2.59 2.27
CA CYS A 142 5.20 2.88 3.59
C CYS A 142 4.44 2.18 4.73
N GLY A 143 5.16 1.64 5.72
CA GLY A 143 4.59 0.67 6.67
C GLY A 143 4.51 1.11 8.11
N THR A 144 5.09 2.25 8.52
CA THR A 144 5.01 2.69 9.93
C THR A 144 3.55 2.87 10.38
N PRO A 145 3.14 2.33 11.54
CA PRO A 145 1.80 2.59 12.11
C PRO A 145 1.66 4.01 12.65
N ARG A 146 2.76 4.70 12.97
CA ARG A 146 2.80 6.06 13.55
C ARG A 146 2.00 7.05 12.72
N LEU A 147 1.94 6.86 11.39
CA LEU A 147 1.23 7.73 10.46
C LEU A 147 -0.23 8.02 10.86
N TYR A 148 -0.91 7.04 11.49
CA TYR A 148 -2.31 7.16 11.92
C TYR A 148 -2.52 6.91 13.41
N GLU A 149 -1.57 6.29 14.10
CA GLU A 149 -1.69 6.03 15.55
C GLU A 149 -1.21 7.22 16.40
N GLU A 150 -0.33 8.07 15.86
CA GLU A 150 0.08 9.32 16.51
C GLU A 150 -0.88 10.48 16.17
N LYS A 151 -1.31 10.58 14.91
CA LYS A 151 -2.21 11.64 14.46
C LYS A 151 -3.05 11.20 13.27
N LEU A 152 -4.37 11.35 13.35
CA LEU A 152 -5.26 11.20 12.20
C LEU A 152 -5.05 12.35 11.22
N ARG A 153 -5.10 12.01 9.92
CA ARG A 153 -4.90 12.97 8.82
C ARG A 153 -6.07 12.88 7.85
N SER A 154 -6.62 14.03 7.48
CA SER A 154 -7.84 14.10 6.68
C SER A 154 -7.64 13.90 5.19
N HIS A 155 -6.45 14.24 4.65
CA HIS A 155 -6.15 14.17 3.21
C HIS A 155 -5.24 13.00 2.84
N VAL A 156 -4.84 12.18 3.81
CA VAL A 156 -3.89 11.09 3.61
C VAL A 156 -4.57 9.75 3.78
N PHE A 157 -4.39 8.87 2.81
CA PHE A 157 -4.85 7.48 2.82
C PHE A 157 -3.66 6.53 2.62
N ARG A 158 -3.78 5.29 3.10
CA ARG A 158 -2.80 4.24 2.82
C ARG A 158 -3.50 2.93 2.50
N THR A 159 -3.23 2.40 1.30
CA THR A 159 -3.87 1.18 0.78
C THR A 159 -3.12 -0.10 1.11
N GLN A 160 -1.95 0.01 1.77
CA GLN A 160 -1.09 -1.10 2.17
C GLN A 160 -1.22 -1.40 3.67
N ALA A 161 -0.93 -2.65 4.07
CA ALA A 161 -0.72 -3.07 5.45
C ALA A 161 0.39 -2.24 6.13
N ASN A 162 0.39 -2.23 7.45
CA ASN A 162 1.45 -1.62 8.24
C ASN A 162 2.29 -2.68 8.99
N ALA A 163 3.37 -2.23 9.62
CA ALA A 163 4.30 -3.09 10.35
C ALA A 163 3.64 -3.96 11.43
N VAL A 164 2.51 -3.53 12.00
CA VAL A 164 1.79 -4.33 13.00
C VAL A 164 1.31 -5.63 12.39
N GLY A 165 0.54 -5.58 11.31
CA GLY A 165 0.01 -6.78 10.66
C GLY A 165 1.13 -7.66 10.11
N ASP A 166 2.14 -7.06 9.46
CA ASP A 166 3.28 -7.79 8.90
C ASP A 166 4.05 -8.53 10.02
N SER A 167 4.32 -7.87 11.13
CA SER A 167 5.14 -8.44 12.23
C SER A 167 4.38 -9.41 13.12
N LEU A 168 3.10 -9.17 13.40
CA LEU A 168 2.26 -10.13 14.13
C LEU A 168 2.04 -11.41 13.32
N ALA A 169 1.85 -11.31 12.00
CA ALA A 169 1.77 -12.47 11.13
C ALA A 169 3.11 -13.26 11.12
N ALA A 170 4.25 -12.56 11.13
CA ALA A 170 5.57 -13.19 11.28
C ALA A 170 5.69 -13.97 12.60
N ALA A 171 5.35 -13.32 13.72
CA ALA A 171 5.40 -13.94 15.04
C ALA A 171 4.48 -15.16 15.13
N ARG A 172 3.24 -15.08 14.58
CA ARG A 172 2.34 -16.23 14.50
C ARG A 172 2.90 -17.36 13.66
N TYR A 173 3.47 -17.05 12.51
CA TYR A 173 4.08 -18.09 11.68
C TYR A 173 5.19 -18.82 12.42
N ILE A 174 6.06 -18.09 13.14
CA ILE A 174 7.12 -18.68 13.96
C ILE A 174 6.54 -19.53 15.10
N THR A 175 5.60 -19.03 15.85
CA THR A 175 4.99 -19.79 16.97
C THR A 175 4.21 -21.01 16.49
N ASP A 176 3.66 -20.97 15.29
CA ASP A 176 2.97 -22.11 14.67
C ASP A 176 3.92 -23.18 14.13
N MET A 177 4.98 -22.76 13.42
CA MET A 177 5.83 -23.66 12.67
C MET A 177 7.09 -24.10 13.44
N TYR A 178 7.54 -23.29 14.41
CA TYR A 178 8.79 -23.45 15.14
C TYR A 178 8.58 -23.35 16.65
N ARG A 179 7.58 -24.06 17.18
CA ARG A 179 7.10 -23.97 18.58
C ARG A 179 8.17 -24.14 19.66
N ASN A 180 9.24 -24.89 19.32
CA ASN A 180 10.33 -25.16 20.27
C ASN A 180 11.40 -24.05 20.27
N GLU A 181 11.35 -23.12 19.34
CA GLU A 181 12.32 -22.03 19.24
C GLU A 181 11.83 -20.83 20.06
N LYS A 182 12.45 -20.64 21.22
CA LYS A 182 12.04 -19.65 22.23
C LYS A 182 12.89 -18.37 22.22
N ASN A 183 14.05 -18.40 21.60
CA ASN A 183 14.95 -17.26 21.57
C ASN A 183 14.92 -16.58 20.20
N TYR A 184 14.71 -15.28 20.20
CA TYR A 184 14.66 -14.47 18.99
C TYR A 184 15.54 -13.22 19.08
N THR A 185 15.94 -12.72 17.94
CA THR A 185 16.65 -11.44 17.74
C THR A 185 16.20 -10.84 16.41
N GLY A 186 16.85 -9.77 15.96
CA GLY A 186 16.53 -9.16 14.69
C GLY A 186 17.67 -8.39 14.05
N ILE A 187 17.55 -8.20 12.74
CA ILE A 187 18.33 -7.24 11.96
C ILE A 187 17.37 -6.42 11.12
N ASN A 188 17.26 -5.13 11.42
CA ASN A 188 16.30 -4.23 10.81
C ASN A 188 16.96 -2.88 10.51
N GLN A 189 16.49 -2.16 9.49
CA GLN A 189 17.06 -0.86 9.16
C GLN A 189 16.76 0.18 10.25
N ASN A 190 17.72 1.03 10.57
CA ASN A 190 17.60 2.04 11.63
C ASN A 190 16.78 3.25 11.19
N TYR A 191 15.49 3.06 10.98
CA TYR A 191 14.50 4.13 10.76
C TYR A 191 13.09 3.63 11.10
N ALA A 192 12.06 4.47 10.97
CA ALA A 192 10.71 4.19 11.45
C ALA A 192 10.17 2.80 11.06
N TRP A 193 10.34 2.37 9.78
CA TRP A 193 9.89 1.05 9.34
C TRP A 193 10.58 -0.11 10.06
N GLY A 194 11.91 -0.08 10.14
CA GLY A 194 12.69 -1.16 10.75
C GLY A 194 12.47 -1.25 12.25
N GLN A 195 12.48 -0.09 12.93
CA GLN A 195 12.22 0.00 14.37
C GLN A 195 10.82 -0.52 14.73
N ASP A 196 9.80 -0.05 14.01
CA ASP A 196 8.41 -0.48 14.24
C ASP A 196 8.21 -1.96 13.92
N SER A 197 8.81 -2.47 12.83
CA SER A 197 8.71 -3.88 12.45
C SER A 197 9.28 -4.79 13.54
N TYR A 198 10.46 -4.48 14.07
CA TYR A 198 11.04 -5.29 15.14
C TYR A 198 10.25 -5.17 16.45
N LYS A 199 9.84 -3.96 16.83
CA LYS A 199 9.02 -3.73 18.03
C LYS A 199 7.76 -4.60 18.01
N PHE A 200 7.00 -4.61 16.92
CA PHE A 200 5.76 -5.36 16.84
C PHE A 200 5.99 -6.87 16.68
N PHE A 201 7.10 -7.29 16.09
CA PHE A 201 7.51 -8.69 16.11
C PHE A 201 7.82 -9.17 17.53
N GLU A 202 8.61 -8.40 18.28
CA GLU A 202 8.97 -8.68 19.68
C GLU A 202 7.71 -8.75 20.57
N LEU A 203 6.82 -7.75 20.48
CA LEU A 203 5.55 -7.76 21.21
C LEU A 203 4.70 -8.98 20.86
N GLY A 204 4.63 -9.34 19.58
CA GLY A 204 3.92 -10.52 19.11
C GLY A 204 4.52 -11.81 19.68
N MET A 205 5.85 -11.96 19.65
CA MET A 205 6.53 -13.13 20.24
C MET A 205 6.26 -13.26 21.73
N LYS A 206 6.42 -12.17 22.49
CA LYS A 206 6.16 -12.15 23.94
C LYS A 206 4.70 -12.55 24.26
N GLN A 207 3.75 -12.07 23.44
CA GLN A 207 2.33 -12.34 23.69
C GLN A 207 1.91 -13.77 23.29
N MET A 208 2.45 -14.32 22.21
CA MET A 208 2.06 -15.63 21.68
C MET A 208 2.92 -16.79 22.22
N SER A 209 4.10 -16.47 22.74
CA SER A 209 5.02 -17.43 23.37
C SER A 209 5.65 -16.78 24.60
N PRO A 210 4.92 -16.72 25.74
CA PRO A 210 5.33 -15.96 26.93
C PRO A 210 6.67 -16.40 27.54
N ASP A 211 7.09 -17.63 27.29
CA ASP A 211 8.38 -18.19 27.68
C ASP A 211 9.52 -17.85 26.69
N SER A 212 9.23 -17.12 25.62
CA SER A 212 10.24 -16.67 24.65
C SER A 212 11.06 -15.50 25.17
N LYS A 213 12.32 -15.43 24.73
CA LYS A 213 13.28 -14.39 25.15
C LYS A 213 13.90 -13.71 23.94
N GLY A 214 13.70 -12.38 23.86
CA GLY A 214 14.44 -11.53 22.91
C GLY A 214 15.88 -11.37 23.34
N SER A 215 16.79 -11.32 22.37
CA SER A 215 18.18 -10.89 22.60
C SER A 215 18.21 -9.41 22.97
N ASP A 216 19.14 -9.03 23.81
CA ASP A 216 19.43 -7.64 24.16
C ASP A 216 20.27 -6.91 23.10
N LYS A 217 20.67 -7.61 22.03
CA LYS A 217 21.55 -7.11 20.97
C LYS A 217 20.97 -7.23 19.56
N PRO A 218 19.72 -6.82 19.32
CA PRO A 218 19.20 -6.77 17.95
C PRO A 218 20.01 -5.74 17.14
N GLN A 219 20.17 -5.99 15.84
CA GLN A 219 21.02 -5.17 14.97
C GLN A 219 20.16 -4.14 14.20
N PHE A 220 20.62 -2.88 14.17
CA PHE A 220 19.96 -1.80 13.43
C PHE A 220 20.96 -1.02 12.57
N PRO A 221 21.45 -1.61 11.46
CA PRO A 221 22.32 -0.89 10.54
C PRO A 221 21.58 0.26 9.86
N LYS A 222 22.34 1.22 9.34
CA LYS A 222 21.80 2.30 8.51
C LYS A 222 21.14 1.73 7.24
N LEU A 223 20.13 2.44 6.76
CA LEU A 223 19.46 2.12 5.50
C LEU A 223 20.47 2.13 4.34
N PHE A 224 20.47 1.09 3.54
CA PHE A 224 21.31 0.91 2.33
C PHE A 224 22.82 0.96 2.57
N VAL A 225 23.27 0.45 3.72
CA VAL A 225 24.71 0.36 4.00
C VAL A 225 25.42 -0.66 3.11
N GLY A 226 24.72 -1.69 2.63
CA GLY A 226 25.21 -2.68 1.67
C GLY A 226 26.26 -3.67 2.18
N GLN A 227 26.79 -3.48 3.40
CA GLN A 227 27.80 -4.34 4.02
C GLN A 227 27.32 -4.79 5.40
N TYR A 228 27.17 -6.09 5.60
CA TYR A 228 26.55 -6.68 6.80
C TYR A 228 27.43 -7.72 7.49
N GLY A 229 28.72 -7.75 7.20
CA GLY A 229 29.65 -8.76 7.73
C GLY A 229 29.71 -8.76 9.26
N THR A 230 29.73 -7.60 9.89
CA THR A 230 29.75 -7.42 11.35
C THR A 230 28.45 -7.92 11.98
N GLU A 231 27.30 -7.50 11.43
CA GLU A 231 25.99 -7.88 11.92
C GLU A 231 25.75 -9.38 11.76
N ILE A 232 26.11 -9.97 10.60
CA ILE A 232 26.02 -11.42 10.39
C ILE A 232 26.86 -12.20 11.39
N SER A 233 28.06 -11.73 11.69
CA SER A 233 28.92 -12.35 12.69
C SER A 233 28.33 -12.27 14.09
N ALA A 234 27.83 -11.10 14.50
CA ALA A 234 27.17 -10.91 15.78
C ALA A 234 25.93 -11.80 15.94
N LEU A 235 25.06 -11.83 14.92
CA LEU A 235 23.86 -12.68 14.89
C LEU A 235 24.20 -14.18 14.88
N SER A 236 25.30 -14.59 14.22
CA SER A 236 25.72 -15.99 14.19
C SER A 236 26.16 -16.49 15.55
N LEU A 237 26.76 -15.63 16.37
CA LEU A 237 27.21 -15.91 17.74
C LEU A 237 26.08 -15.79 18.77
N ASP A 238 25.01 -15.08 18.47
CA ASP A 238 23.84 -14.94 19.33
C ASP A 238 23.19 -16.30 19.59
N LYS A 239 22.69 -16.52 20.81
CA LYS A 239 21.99 -17.77 21.19
C LYS A 239 20.62 -17.88 20.54
N ALA A 240 20.01 -16.77 20.09
CA ALA A 240 18.74 -16.76 19.41
C ALA A 240 18.79 -17.52 18.08
N LYS A 241 17.83 -18.40 17.89
CA LYS A 241 17.68 -19.15 16.62
C LYS A 241 16.86 -18.38 15.60
N VAL A 242 15.83 -17.65 16.04
CA VAL A 242 14.95 -16.88 15.18
C VAL A 242 15.53 -15.49 14.98
N VAL A 243 15.71 -15.07 13.73
CA VAL A 243 16.20 -13.73 13.35
C VAL A 243 15.19 -13.05 12.45
N HIS A 244 14.50 -12.04 13.00
CA HIS A 244 13.54 -11.23 12.24
C HIS A 244 14.25 -10.14 11.44
N SER A 245 13.77 -9.91 10.22
CA SER A 245 14.26 -8.81 9.37
C SER A 245 13.12 -8.14 8.61
N SER A 246 13.17 -6.81 8.58
CA SER A 246 12.35 -5.96 7.73
C SER A 246 13.15 -5.36 6.56
N PHE A 247 14.31 -5.91 6.27
CA PHE A 247 15.12 -5.48 5.14
C PHE A 247 14.35 -5.61 3.82
N TRP A 248 14.50 -4.63 2.96
CA TRP A 248 13.87 -4.57 1.65
C TRP A 248 14.86 -4.07 0.60
N ASP A 249 14.56 -4.32 -0.66
CA ASP A 249 15.35 -3.96 -1.85
C ASP A 249 16.84 -4.37 -1.72
N GLY A 250 17.77 -3.49 -2.03
CA GLY A 250 19.20 -3.78 -2.02
C GLY A 250 19.75 -4.30 -0.69
N ASP A 251 19.14 -3.93 0.46
CA ASP A 251 19.59 -4.41 1.76
C ASP A 251 19.34 -5.90 1.96
N ILE A 252 18.15 -6.41 1.59
CA ILE A 252 17.86 -7.84 1.73
C ILE A 252 18.67 -8.68 0.73
N GLU A 253 18.92 -8.16 -0.47
CA GLU A 253 19.76 -8.85 -1.47
C GLU A 253 21.21 -8.94 -0.97
N ALA A 254 21.82 -7.82 -0.56
CA ALA A 254 23.19 -7.77 -0.07
C ALA A 254 23.39 -8.62 1.20
N PHE A 255 22.43 -8.53 2.14
CA PHE A 255 22.46 -9.36 3.35
C PHE A 255 22.39 -10.85 2.99
N THR A 256 21.45 -11.25 2.12
CA THR A 256 21.26 -12.64 1.75
C THR A 256 22.53 -13.24 1.14
N LEU A 257 23.14 -12.55 0.18
CA LEU A 257 24.37 -13.02 -0.48
C LEU A 257 25.53 -13.17 0.52
N GLN A 258 25.72 -12.19 1.42
CA GLN A 258 26.78 -12.24 2.43
C GLN A 258 26.51 -13.30 3.50
N ALA A 259 25.26 -13.50 3.90
CA ALA A 259 24.83 -14.49 4.88
C ALA A 259 24.97 -15.93 4.36
N MET A 260 24.67 -16.15 3.07
CA MET A 260 24.87 -17.47 2.42
C MET A 260 26.32 -17.93 2.48
N VAL A 261 27.25 -17.07 2.10
CA VAL A 261 28.70 -17.39 2.10
C VAL A 261 29.19 -17.77 3.50
N ARG A 262 28.58 -17.24 4.55
CA ARG A 262 28.93 -17.49 5.96
C ARG A 262 28.16 -18.64 6.61
N GLY A 263 27.34 -19.37 5.87
CA GLY A 263 26.53 -20.47 6.39
C GLY A 263 25.51 -20.03 7.45
N PHE A 264 25.00 -18.80 7.35
CA PHE A 264 24.08 -18.21 8.33
C PHE A 264 22.73 -18.94 8.35
N PHE A 265 22.15 -19.23 7.20
CA PHE A 265 20.83 -19.85 7.07
C PHE A 265 20.79 -21.33 7.47
N GLN A 266 21.94 -22.00 7.60
CA GLN A 266 22.03 -23.34 8.17
C GLN A 266 21.94 -23.34 9.72
N LYS A 267 22.19 -22.19 10.34
CA LYS A 267 22.25 -22.04 11.80
C LYS A 267 21.06 -21.28 12.38
N LYS A 268 20.40 -20.46 11.56
CA LYS A 268 19.34 -19.51 11.98
C LYS A 268 18.07 -19.69 11.15
N ILE A 269 16.94 -19.54 11.80
CA ILE A 269 15.62 -19.39 11.17
C ILE A 269 15.47 -17.92 10.83
N PHE A 270 15.68 -17.55 9.58
CA PHE A 270 15.56 -16.17 9.14
C PHE A 270 14.13 -15.86 8.70
N VAL A 271 13.56 -14.78 9.25
CA VAL A 271 12.18 -14.35 9.00
C VAL A 271 12.20 -12.98 8.36
N SER A 272 11.88 -12.90 7.08
CA SER A 272 11.83 -11.64 6.33
C SER A 272 10.40 -11.20 6.10
N SER A 273 10.06 -10.00 6.57
CA SER A 273 8.70 -9.45 6.44
C SER A 273 8.37 -8.96 5.02
N VAL A 274 9.38 -8.63 4.21
CA VAL A 274 9.18 -7.93 2.92
C VAL A 274 10.17 -8.32 1.83
N GLY A 275 10.99 -9.35 2.07
CA GLY A 275 12.07 -9.74 1.16
C GLY A 275 11.61 -10.52 -0.09
N GLY A 276 10.32 -10.70 -0.32
CA GLY A 276 9.81 -11.49 -1.45
C GLY A 276 10.29 -11.05 -2.83
N SER A 277 10.60 -9.77 -3.02
CA SER A 277 11.16 -9.25 -4.28
C SER A 277 12.62 -9.68 -4.51
N ALA A 278 13.42 -9.81 -3.45
CA ALA A 278 14.78 -10.31 -3.55
C ALA A 278 14.84 -11.80 -3.95
N VAL A 279 13.81 -12.57 -3.61
CA VAL A 279 13.68 -13.99 -4.04
C VAL A 279 13.66 -14.06 -5.57
N ASP A 280 12.97 -13.15 -6.22
CA ASP A 280 12.92 -13.08 -7.69
C ASP A 280 14.23 -12.58 -8.30
N ALA A 281 14.85 -11.56 -7.68
CA ALA A 281 16.10 -10.99 -8.17
C ALA A 281 17.26 -11.99 -8.12
N LEU A 282 17.36 -12.77 -7.04
CA LEU A 282 18.40 -13.77 -6.86
C LEU A 282 18.06 -15.13 -7.50
N ASP A 283 16.80 -15.34 -7.86
CA ASP A 283 16.29 -16.54 -8.55
C ASP A 283 16.77 -17.84 -7.86
N LYS A 284 17.32 -18.80 -8.62
CA LYS A 284 17.86 -20.06 -8.09
C LYS A 284 18.98 -19.91 -7.04
N LYS A 285 19.54 -18.72 -6.90
CA LYS A 285 20.57 -18.43 -5.89
C LYS A 285 19.96 -18.10 -4.53
N PHE A 286 18.67 -17.74 -4.47
CA PHE A 286 18.03 -17.48 -3.19
C PHE A 286 17.87 -18.77 -2.38
N PRO A 287 18.23 -18.81 -1.09
CA PRO A 287 18.17 -20.04 -0.30
C PRO A 287 16.73 -20.52 -0.10
N ASP A 288 16.53 -21.84 -0.18
CA ASP A 288 15.28 -22.51 0.21
C ASP A 288 15.11 -22.45 1.73
N GLY A 289 13.86 -22.46 2.21
CA GLY A 289 13.54 -22.59 3.64
C GLY A 289 13.56 -21.29 4.45
N ILE A 290 13.73 -20.14 3.81
CA ILE A 290 13.61 -18.82 4.47
C ILE A 290 12.13 -18.52 4.71
N VAL A 291 11.78 -18.11 5.93
CA VAL A 291 10.44 -17.64 6.24
C VAL A 291 10.24 -16.27 5.60
N MET A 292 9.35 -16.21 4.60
CA MET A 292 9.19 -15.05 3.73
C MET A 292 7.78 -14.51 3.76
N GLY A 293 7.65 -13.22 4.08
CA GLY A 293 6.43 -12.42 3.91
C GLY A 293 6.50 -11.54 2.66
N THR A 294 5.35 -11.14 2.15
CA THR A 294 5.21 -10.26 0.98
C THR A 294 4.33 -9.05 1.24
N ARG A 295 4.01 -8.77 2.51
CA ARG A 295 3.10 -7.70 2.93
C ARG A 295 1.73 -7.81 2.26
N GLY A 296 1.12 -8.98 2.36
CA GLY A 296 -0.16 -9.33 1.73
C GLY A 296 -0.09 -10.63 0.94
N ASN A 297 -1.16 -11.00 0.27
CA ASN A 297 -1.18 -12.07 -0.73
C ASN A 297 -0.81 -11.47 -2.09
N VAL A 298 0.46 -11.16 -2.30
CA VAL A 298 0.98 -10.49 -3.52
C VAL A 298 2.35 -11.04 -3.91
N GLY A 299 2.80 -10.77 -5.13
CA GLY A 299 4.12 -11.19 -5.61
C GLY A 299 4.33 -12.69 -5.48
N LEU A 300 5.37 -13.09 -4.76
CA LEU A 300 5.77 -14.49 -4.56
C LEU A 300 4.62 -15.41 -4.07
N LEU A 301 3.79 -14.93 -3.15
CA LEU A 301 2.69 -15.71 -2.56
C LEU A 301 1.42 -15.73 -3.43
N ALA A 302 1.30 -14.84 -4.42
CA ALA A 302 0.12 -14.71 -5.27
C ALA A 302 0.26 -15.41 -6.63
N ARG A 303 1.36 -16.08 -6.91
CA ARG A 303 1.63 -16.63 -8.26
C ARG A 303 0.61 -17.65 -8.73
N ASP A 304 0.09 -18.43 -7.80
CA ASP A 304 -0.88 -19.49 -8.09
C ASP A 304 -2.33 -19.09 -7.79
N ASP A 305 -2.55 -17.85 -7.33
CA ASP A 305 -3.89 -17.30 -7.09
C ASP A 305 -4.64 -17.11 -8.41
N LYS A 306 -5.84 -17.69 -8.50
CA LYS A 306 -6.67 -17.72 -9.71
C LYS A 306 -7.70 -16.59 -9.80
N SER A 307 -7.65 -15.62 -8.91
CA SER A 307 -8.52 -14.44 -8.96
C SER A 307 -8.38 -13.74 -10.32
N PRO A 308 -9.51 -13.40 -10.99
CA PRO A 308 -9.45 -12.87 -12.35
C PRO A 308 -8.55 -11.65 -12.54
N LEU A 309 -8.57 -10.72 -11.57
CA LEU A 309 -7.69 -9.54 -11.58
C LEU A 309 -6.21 -9.92 -11.46
N ASN A 310 -5.88 -10.92 -10.64
CA ASN A 310 -4.51 -11.40 -10.49
C ASN A 310 -3.99 -12.06 -11.75
N VAL A 311 -4.79 -12.97 -12.34
CA VAL A 311 -4.43 -13.65 -13.59
C VAL A 311 -4.21 -12.64 -14.71
N TRP A 312 -5.09 -11.64 -14.84
CA TRP A 312 -4.95 -10.56 -15.80
C TRP A 312 -3.67 -9.75 -15.55
N PHE A 313 -3.40 -9.36 -14.31
CA PHE A 313 -2.26 -8.51 -13.96
C PHE A 313 -0.92 -9.22 -14.23
N ILE A 314 -0.80 -10.49 -13.86
CA ILE A 314 0.39 -11.31 -14.16
C ILE A 314 0.60 -11.41 -15.68
N LYS A 315 -0.47 -11.66 -16.44
CA LYS A 315 -0.41 -11.76 -17.91
C LYS A 315 0.05 -10.45 -18.55
N GLU A 316 -0.54 -9.31 -18.17
CA GLU A 316 -0.17 -8.00 -18.72
C GLU A 316 1.25 -7.59 -18.31
N TYR A 317 1.66 -7.88 -17.07
CA TYR A 317 3.01 -7.58 -16.59
C TYR A 317 4.06 -8.39 -17.38
N LYS A 318 3.84 -9.70 -17.55
CA LYS A 318 4.71 -10.56 -18.36
C LYS A 318 4.80 -10.06 -19.82
N LYS A 319 3.66 -9.69 -20.41
CA LYS A 319 3.60 -9.20 -21.78
C LYS A 319 4.44 -7.95 -21.98
N ARG A 320 4.42 -7.01 -21.01
CA ARG A 320 5.10 -5.71 -21.14
C ARG A 320 6.57 -5.74 -20.74
N PHE A 321 6.91 -6.51 -19.71
CA PHE A 321 8.23 -6.44 -19.06
C PHE A 321 9.01 -7.74 -19.10
N ASN A 322 8.46 -8.80 -19.69
CA ASN A 322 9.05 -10.15 -19.71
C ASN A 322 9.46 -10.65 -18.29
N ALA A 323 8.71 -10.27 -17.26
CA ALA A 323 8.97 -10.55 -15.86
C ALA A 323 7.66 -10.84 -15.09
N LEU A 324 7.77 -11.40 -13.91
CA LEU A 324 6.65 -11.52 -12.97
C LEU A 324 6.47 -10.22 -12.16
N PRO A 325 5.22 -9.82 -11.83
CA PRO A 325 5.00 -8.69 -10.96
C PRO A 325 5.48 -9.00 -9.54
N LEU A 326 6.25 -8.10 -8.97
CA LEU A 326 6.73 -8.15 -7.60
C LEU A 326 5.71 -7.54 -6.63
N GLY A 327 5.90 -7.74 -5.32
CA GLY A 327 5.04 -7.15 -4.30
C GLY A 327 4.75 -5.64 -4.51
N PRO A 328 5.78 -4.80 -4.71
CA PRO A 328 5.60 -3.37 -4.98
C PRO A 328 4.75 -3.05 -6.21
N SER A 329 4.81 -3.88 -7.25
CA SER A 329 3.94 -3.73 -8.44
C SER A 329 2.46 -3.80 -8.07
N TYR A 330 2.10 -4.77 -7.24
CA TYR A 330 0.72 -4.92 -6.73
C TYR A 330 0.30 -3.78 -5.82
N GLN A 331 1.22 -3.30 -4.97
CA GLN A 331 0.93 -2.26 -3.99
C GLN A 331 0.58 -0.93 -4.65
N TYR A 332 1.35 -0.52 -5.67
CA TYR A 332 1.06 0.69 -6.43
C TYR A 332 -0.19 0.52 -7.31
N ALA A 333 -0.29 -0.58 -8.02
CA ALA A 333 -1.49 -0.91 -8.80
C ALA A 333 -2.76 -0.87 -7.93
N ARG A 334 -2.71 -1.39 -6.69
CA ARG A 334 -3.79 -1.32 -5.70
C ARG A 334 -4.18 0.11 -5.35
N SER A 335 -3.22 1.01 -5.19
CA SER A 335 -3.50 2.43 -4.90
C SER A 335 -4.24 3.10 -6.06
N ILE A 336 -3.88 2.77 -7.30
CA ILE A 336 -4.59 3.24 -8.49
C ILE A 336 -6.03 2.69 -8.52
N LEU A 337 -6.24 1.39 -8.19
CA LEU A 337 -7.58 0.80 -8.10
C LEU A 337 -8.44 1.47 -7.01
N ALA A 338 -7.86 1.76 -5.85
CA ALA A 338 -8.56 2.47 -4.78
C ALA A 338 -9.00 3.87 -5.21
N TYR A 339 -8.11 4.61 -5.84
CA TYR A 339 -8.43 5.94 -6.38
C TYR A 339 -9.51 5.87 -7.46
N LYS A 340 -9.38 4.94 -8.42
CA LYS A 340 -10.42 4.69 -9.45
C LYS A 340 -11.78 4.41 -8.83
N PHE A 341 -11.83 3.49 -7.85
CA PHE A 341 -13.07 3.12 -7.17
C PHE A 341 -13.70 4.33 -6.45
N ALA A 342 -12.88 5.14 -5.76
CA ALA A 342 -13.35 6.33 -5.07
C ALA A 342 -13.86 7.41 -6.03
N MET A 343 -13.16 7.64 -7.14
CA MET A 343 -13.59 8.57 -8.19
C MET A 343 -14.94 8.18 -8.79
N ASP A 344 -15.09 6.92 -9.19
CA ASP A 344 -16.34 6.43 -9.78
C ASP A 344 -17.50 6.48 -8.78
N LYS A 345 -17.25 6.12 -7.52
CA LYS A 345 -18.25 6.19 -6.44
C LYS A 345 -18.66 7.64 -6.15
N ALA A 346 -17.70 8.57 -6.12
CA ALA A 346 -17.97 9.98 -5.91
C ALA A 346 -18.78 10.58 -7.06
N MET A 347 -18.43 10.26 -8.31
CA MET A 347 -19.18 10.68 -9.50
C MET A 347 -20.59 10.13 -9.49
N ALA A 348 -20.77 8.84 -9.18
CA ALA A 348 -22.10 8.24 -9.12
C ALA A 348 -23.01 8.92 -8.06
N LYS A 349 -22.43 9.39 -6.96
CA LYS A 349 -23.16 10.12 -5.92
C LYS A 349 -23.43 11.58 -6.28
N ALA A 350 -22.48 12.26 -6.94
CA ALA A 350 -22.57 13.67 -7.27
C ALA A 350 -23.35 13.95 -8.55
N GLY A 351 -23.46 12.97 -9.46
CA GLY A 351 -24.06 13.15 -10.80
C GLY A 351 -23.21 13.96 -11.77
N SER A 352 -22.01 14.37 -11.34
CA SER A 352 -21.05 15.18 -12.12
C SER A 352 -19.63 14.82 -11.75
N PHE A 353 -18.61 15.36 -12.47
CA PHE A 353 -17.21 15.12 -12.12
C PHE A 353 -16.94 15.55 -10.67
N PRO A 354 -16.38 14.65 -9.83
CA PRO A 354 -16.30 14.90 -8.40
C PRO A 354 -15.20 15.90 -8.03
N THR A 355 -15.46 16.69 -6.99
CA THR A 355 -14.43 17.48 -6.30
C THR A 355 -13.50 16.58 -5.50
N GLN A 356 -12.31 17.09 -5.14
CA GLN A 356 -11.38 16.35 -4.28
C GLN A 356 -12.02 15.93 -2.95
N ASP A 357 -12.80 16.80 -2.31
CA ASP A 357 -13.46 16.49 -1.03
C ASP A 357 -14.49 15.37 -1.18
N GLN A 358 -15.20 15.32 -2.30
CA GLN A 358 -16.11 14.22 -2.61
C GLN A 358 -15.37 12.88 -2.82
N VAL A 359 -14.18 12.92 -3.44
CA VAL A 359 -13.32 11.74 -3.59
C VAL A 359 -12.78 11.28 -2.24
N ILE A 360 -12.31 12.20 -1.38
CA ILE A 360 -11.88 11.92 -0.02
C ILE A 360 -13.01 11.25 0.78
N ALA A 361 -14.20 11.82 0.75
CA ALA A 361 -15.37 11.25 1.42
C ALA A 361 -15.75 9.87 0.88
N ALA A 362 -15.62 9.67 -0.43
CA ALA A 362 -15.88 8.39 -1.08
C ALA A 362 -14.82 7.32 -0.75
N MET A 363 -13.56 7.72 -0.55
CA MET A 363 -12.44 6.83 -0.22
C MET A 363 -12.47 6.39 1.24
N LYS A 364 -13.01 7.19 2.12
CA LYS A 364 -13.09 6.88 3.55
C LYS A 364 -13.96 5.66 3.80
N ASN A 365 -13.45 4.69 4.58
CA ASN A 365 -14.14 3.45 4.95
C ASN A 365 -14.56 2.56 3.76
N ILE A 366 -13.94 2.71 2.58
CA ILE A 366 -14.32 1.87 1.44
C ILE A 366 -13.85 0.42 1.60
N LYS A 367 -14.59 -0.47 0.93
CA LYS A 367 -14.13 -1.82 0.58
C LYS A 367 -14.07 -1.90 -0.93
N PHE A 368 -12.96 -2.35 -1.47
CA PHE A 368 -12.76 -2.47 -2.91
C PHE A 368 -12.03 -3.75 -3.28
N LYS A 369 -12.34 -4.32 -4.44
CA LYS A 369 -11.64 -5.50 -4.95
C LYS A 369 -10.22 -5.14 -5.32
N SER A 370 -9.26 -5.94 -4.86
CA SER A 370 -7.88 -5.92 -5.32
C SER A 370 -7.58 -7.20 -6.09
N PHE A 371 -6.31 -7.49 -6.34
CA PHE A 371 -5.91 -8.59 -7.22
C PHE A 371 -6.27 -9.95 -6.65
N THR A 372 -6.04 -10.16 -5.37
CA THR A 372 -6.20 -11.47 -4.70
C THR A 372 -7.26 -11.45 -3.60
N GLU A 373 -7.69 -10.28 -3.16
CA GLU A 373 -8.64 -10.14 -2.06
C GLU A 373 -9.40 -8.81 -2.11
N THR A 374 -10.36 -8.64 -1.22
CA THR A 374 -11.03 -7.36 -0.98
C THR A 374 -10.29 -6.59 0.11
N ILE A 375 -9.90 -5.36 -0.19
CA ILE A 375 -9.25 -4.45 0.74
C ILE A 375 -10.30 -3.63 1.49
N SER A 376 -10.10 -3.44 2.79
CA SER A 376 -10.98 -2.61 3.62
C SER A 376 -10.21 -1.45 4.24
N MET A 377 -10.67 -0.22 4.02
CA MET A 377 -10.15 0.98 4.66
C MET A 377 -10.76 1.12 6.06
N ALA A 378 -10.39 0.23 6.97
CA ALA A 378 -11.11 0.04 8.25
C ALA A 378 -10.45 0.71 9.45
N ARG A 379 -9.22 1.22 9.32
CA ARG A 379 -8.47 1.82 10.44
C ARG A 379 -8.10 3.28 10.16
N GLY A 380 -7.48 3.95 11.15
CA GLY A 380 -7.10 5.36 10.99
C GLY A 380 -8.30 6.24 10.63
N GLY A 381 -9.45 6.03 11.27
CA GLY A 381 -10.68 6.76 10.93
C GLY A 381 -11.21 6.47 9.51
N GLY A 382 -10.85 5.32 8.93
CA GLY A 382 -11.23 4.96 7.56
C GLY A 382 -10.21 5.33 6.50
N HIS A 383 -9.00 5.70 6.89
CA HIS A 383 -7.91 6.13 5.99
C HIS A 383 -6.81 5.09 5.83
N GLN A 384 -6.80 4.06 6.67
CA GLN A 384 -5.80 2.99 6.66
C GLN A 384 -6.42 1.66 6.24
N ALA A 385 -5.88 1.04 5.21
CA ALA A 385 -6.28 -0.29 4.78
C ALA A 385 -5.87 -1.38 5.77
N VAL A 386 -6.69 -2.40 5.85
CA VAL A 386 -6.35 -3.71 6.40
C VAL A 386 -6.59 -4.77 5.34
N HIS A 387 -5.77 -5.79 5.35
CA HIS A 387 -5.87 -6.96 4.48
C HIS A 387 -5.10 -8.13 5.09
N SER A 388 -5.26 -9.32 4.52
CA SER A 388 -4.55 -10.51 4.98
C SER A 388 -3.04 -10.39 4.76
N VAL A 389 -2.25 -11.00 5.62
CA VAL A 389 -0.79 -11.07 5.48
C VAL A 389 -0.37 -12.54 5.44
N GLY A 390 0.41 -12.90 4.42
CA GLY A 390 0.90 -14.25 4.22
C GLY A 390 2.37 -14.41 4.57
N TYR A 391 2.70 -15.59 5.09
CA TYR A 391 4.08 -16.07 5.24
C TYR A 391 4.19 -17.50 4.71
N GLY A 392 5.35 -17.84 4.15
CA GLY A 392 5.67 -19.18 3.67
C GLY A 392 7.17 -19.43 3.68
N LEU A 393 7.59 -20.65 3.40
CA LEU A 393 8.99 -20.99 3.22
C LEU A 393 9.38 -20.83 1.75
N THR A 394 10.46 -20.12 1.48
CA THR A 394 10.99 -20.01 0.12
C THR A 394 11.33 -21.37 -0.43
N LYS A 395 10.99 -21.60 -1.70
CA LYS A 395 11.25 -22.85 -2.41
C LYS A 395 11.46 -22.63 -3.89
N TYR A 396 12.58 -23.09 -4.42
CA TYR A 396 12.80 -23.04 -5.86
C TYR A 396 12.08 -24.20 -6.56
N ASN A 397 11.17 -23.89 -7.46
CA ASN A 397 10.50 -24.89 -8.30
C ASN A 397 11.38 -25.26 -9.50
N LYS A 398 12.08 -26.39 -9.38
CA LYS A 398 12.99 -26.88 -10.44
C LYS A 398 12.27 -27.18 -11.76
N LYS A 399 11.01 -27.67 -11.71
CA LYS A 399 10.22 -28.00 -12.91
C LYS A 399 9.77 -26.72 -13.64
N GLY A 400 9.26 -25.75 -12.90
CA GLY A 400 8.82 -24.46 -13.45
C GLY A 400 9.95 -23.44 -13.64
N LYS A 401 11.18 -23.75 -13.19
CA LYS A 401 12.36 -22.85 -13.21
C LYS A 401 12.03 -21.46 -12.65
N THR A 402 11.34 -21.43 -11.51
CA THR A 402 10.90 -20.17 -10.89
C THR A 402 10.92 -20.28 -9.37
N PRO A 403 11.31 -19.23 -8.65
CA PRO A 403 11.14 -19.19 -7.21
C PRO A 403 9.66 -19.27 -6.82
N GLY A 404 9.38 -19.79 -5.65
CA GLY A 404 8.05 -19.93 -5.09
C GLY A 404 8.08 -20.00 -3.57
N ALA A 405 6.97 -20.36 -2.97
CA ALA A 405 6.85 -20.61 -1.54
C ALA A 405 6.03 -21.87 -1.27
N GLU A 406 6.38 -22.56 -0.20
CA GLU A 406 5.62 -23.69 0.35
C GLU A 406 5.20 -23.42 1.79
N LYS A 407 4.30 -24.26 2.33
CA LYS A 407 3.77 -24.11 3.70
C LYS A 407 3.22 -22.71 3.98
N VAL A 408 2.55 -22.15 2.99
CA VAL A 408 1.99 -20.80 3.07
C VAL A 408 0.83 -20.77 4.06
N LYS A 409 0.88 -19.81 5.00
CA LYS A 409 -0.22 -19.49 5.89
C LYS A 409 -0.65 -18.05 5.68
N MET A 410 -1.96 -17.82 5.60
CA MET A 410 -2.57 -16.50 5.49
C MET A 410 -3.23 -16.14 6.83
N TYR A 411 -2.92 -14.95 7.33
CA TYR A 411 -3.51 -14.40 8.55
C TYR A 411 -4.44 -13.25 8.19
N GLY A 412 -5.72 -13.43 8.49
CA GLY A 412 -6.76 -12.43 8.19
C GLY A 412 -6.63 -11.17 9.04
N PRO A 413 -7.25 -10.05 8.62
CA PRO A 413 -7.17 -8.77 9.35
C PRO A 413 -7.63 -8.88 10.82
N GLU A 414 -8.62 -9.70 11.10
CA GLU A 414 -9.17 -9.90 12.45
C GLU A 414 -8.21 -10.63 13.40
N CYS A 415 -7.16 -11.26 12.83
CA CYS A 415 -6.11 -11.96 13.58
C CYS A 415 -4.94 -11.07 13.94
N ILE A 416 -4.63 -10.08 13.12
CA ILE A 416 -3.36 -9.34 13.15
C ILE A 416 -3.51 -7.82 13.29
N TYR A 417 -4.73 -7.32 13.41
CA TYR A 417 -4.98 -5.90 13.68
C TYR A 417 -5.96 -5.71 14.83
N PRO A 418 -5.75 -4.69 15.68
CA PRO A 418 -6.69 -4.35 16.73
C PRO A 418 -8.03 -3.85 16.14
N PRO A 419 -9.09 -3.81 16.95
CA PRO A 419 -10.32 -3.10 16.61
C PRO A 419 -10.06 -1.64 16.22
N ALA A 420 -10.97 -1.06 15.44
CA ALA A 420 -10.88 0.35 15.04
C ALA A 420 -10.82 1.26 16.29
N GLY A 421 -9.98 2.28 16.24
CA GLY A 421 -9.81 3.23 17.36
C GLY A 421 -8.85 2.77 18.46
N THR A 422 -8.41 1.52 18.48
CA THR A 422 -7.46 1.01 19.47
C THR A 422 -6.03 1.11 18.93
N LYS A 423 -5.10 1.59 19.75
CA LYS A 423 -3.66 1.58 19.42
C LYS A 423 -3.14 0.14 19.41
N SER A 424 -2.26 -0.15 18.47
CA SER A 424 -1.78 -1.51 18.26
C SER A 424 -0.98 -2.04 19.46
N GLU A 425 -0.13 -1.22 20.05
CA GLU A 425 0.69 -1.60 21.21
C GLU A 425 -0.19 -1.92 22.42
N ASP A 426 -1.18 -1.08 22.73
CA ASP A 426 -2.09 -1.27 23.84
C ASP A 426 -2.90 -2.57 23.69
N TRP A 427 -3.38 -2.84 22.46
CA TRP A 427 -4.12 -4.06 22.15
C TRP A 427 -3.27 -5.31 22.31
N ILE A 428 -2.01 -5.30 21.85
CA ILE A 428 -1.13 -6.45 21.99
C ILE A 428 -0.80 -6.69 23.45
N ASN A 429 -0.45 -5.65 24.21
CA ASN A 429 -0.14 -5.75 25.64
C ASN A 429 -1.34 -6.22 26.49
N ALA A 430 -2.56 -5.91 26.04
CA ALA A 430 -3.79 -6.41 26.67
C ALA A 430 -4.14 -7.86 26.29
N GLY A 431 -3.30 -8.58 25.56
CA GLY A 431 -3.56 -9.97 25.17
C GLY A 431 -4.32 -10.13 23.86
N MET A 432 -4.33 -9.10 23.02
CA MET A 432 -5.03 -9.09 21.72
C MET A 432 -6.51 -9.48 21.83
N PRO A 433 -7.31 -8.83 22.71
CA PRO A 433 -8.70 -9.19 22.93
C PRO A 433 -9.51 -9.10 21.62
N GLY A 434 -10.32 -10.15 21.37
CA GLY A 434 -11.15 -10.25 20.17
C GLY A 434 -10.42 -10.67 18.90
N ALA A 435 -9.12 -11.00 18.96
CA ALA A 435 -8.41 -11.57 17.82
C ALA A 435 -9.02 -12.91 17.38
N LYS A 436 -9.32 -13.05 16.09
CA LYS A 436 -9.84 -14.29 15.51
C LYS A 436 -8.82 -14.85 14.52
N CYS A 437 -8.13 -15.88 14.95
CA CYS A 437 -7.13 -16.60 14.15
C CYS A 437 -7.62 -18.03 13.94
N ASN A 438 -7.87 -18.39 12.72
CA ASN A 438 -8.28 -19.75 12.31
C ASN A 438 -7.04 -20.64 12.15
#